data_7295af8a2bae4662079840fdc0e3aa60
#
_entry.id   7295af8a2bae4662079840fdc0e3aa60
#
_cell.length_a   1.000
_cell.length_b   1.000
_cell.length_c   1.000
_cell.angle_alpha   90.00
_cell.angle_beta   90.00
_cell.angle_gamma   90.00
#
_symmetry.space_group_name_H-M   'P 1'
#
loop_
_entity.id
_entity.type
_entity.pdbx_description
1 polymer ?
#
loop_
_entity_poly.entity_id
_entity_poly.type
_entity_poly.pdbx_seq_one_letter_code
_entity_poly.pdbx_strand_id
1 'polypeptide(L)'
;MTKRKEQQPKYKQSETVVIKRSQINFAPYNPRKEDPEVIKKLKKNFKTVGYLGGIVWNQLSSYLVSGHKRVQTLDIINNYDGTPETDYEIKVEAVELDDKTEREQNIFMNSPSAMGEFDMEKIKVLVPEIDYKAAGLSEADMNIYGISVMQDEISSELSDTLGDFEEIQRPFEERKAAVKEMKEQIRQQAEQKAE
;
A
#
# COMPACT_ATOMS: atom_id res chain seq x y z
N MET A 1 -23.91 26.34 20.64
CA MET A 1 -23.10 25.34 19.94
C MET A 1 -24.00 24.17 19.60
N THR A 2 -24.39 24.06 18.34
CA THR A 2 -25.31 23.00 17.86
C THR A 2 -24.49 21.71 17.71
N LYS A 3 -24.78 20.71 18.54
CA LYS A 3 -24.18 19.37 18.39
C LYS A 3 -24.57 18.83 17.00
N ARG A 4 -23.58 18.64 16.10
CA ARG A 4 -23.77 17.87 14.89
C ARG A 4 -24.26 16.48 15.29
N LYS A 5 -25.47 16.08 14.84
CA LYS A 5 -25.91 14.69 14.93
C LYS A 5 -24.95 13.86 14.10
N GLU A 6 -24.20 12.96 14.74
CA GLU A 6 -23.41 11.95 14.05
C GLU A 6 -24.41 11.10 13.21
N GLN A 7 -24.31 11.23 11.90
CA GLN A 7 -25.05 10.37 10.99
C GLN A 7 -24.37 9.00 10.98
N GLN A 8 -25.08 7.98 11.45
CA GLN A 8 -24.58 6.62 11.31
C GLN A 8 -24.48 6.23 9.82
N PRO A 9 -23.42 5.51 9.43
CA PRO A 9 -23.24 5.07 8.05
C PRO A 9 -24.40 4.15 7.65
N LYS A 10 -24.83 4.26 6.38
CA LYS A 10 -25.93 3.45 5.81
C LYS A 10 -25.54 1.99 5.53
N TYR A 11 -24.28 1.62 5.77
CA TYR A 11 -23.72 0.29 5.52
C TYR A 11 -22.84 -0.14 6.69
N LYS A 12 -22.72 -1.46 6.88
CA LYS A 12 -21.82 -2.02 7.90
C LYS A 12 -20.37 -1.69 7.51
N GLN A 13 -19.59 -1.24 8.49
CA GLN A 13 -18.16 -0.99 8.33
C GLN A 13 -17.37 -2.04 9.10
N SER A 14 -16.14 -2.32 8.64
CA SER A 14 -15.15 -3.06 9.41
C SER A 14 -14.72 -2.26 10.65
N GLU A 15 -14.25 -2.96 11.63
CA GLU A 15 -13.61 -2.35 12.81
C GLU A 15 -12.08 -2.47 12.67
N THR A 16 -11.39 -1.35 12.84
CA THR A 16 -9.94 -1.37 12.86
C THR A 16 -9.45 -1.81 14.23
N VAL A 17 -8.78 -2.95 14.30
CA VAL A 17 -8.26 -3.52 15.54
C VAL A 17 -6.76 -3.81 15.43
N VAL A 18 -6.11 -3.90 16.59
CA VAL A 18 -4.73 -4.38 16.70
C VAL A 18 -4.77 -5.78 17.33
N ILE A 19 -4.22 -6.74 16.64
CA ILE A 19 -4.19 -8.14 17.07
C ILE A 19 -2.77 -8.72 16.99
N LYS A 20 -2.54 -9.84 17.64
CA LYS A 20 -1.29 -10.59 17.51
C LYS A 20 -1.24 -11.34 16.18
N ARG A 21 -0.05 -11.43 15.59
CA ARG A 21 0.16 -12.17 14.36
C ARG A 21 -0.29 -13.63 14.46
N SER A 22 -0.10 -14.25 15.61
CA SER A 22 -0.50 -15.64 15.91
C SER A 22 -2.02 -15.89 15.77
N GLN A 23 -2.84 -14.85 15.82
CA GLN A 23 -4.30 -14.95 15.65
C GLN A 23 -4.72 -15.04 14.17
N ILE A 24 -3.79 -14.80 13.24
CA ILE A 24 -4.08 -14.74 11.81
C ILE A 24 -3.69 -16.05 11.13
N ASN A 25 -4.64 -16.66 10.44
CA ASN A 25 -4.42 -17.80 9.56
C ASN A 25 -4.51 -17.39 8.10
N PHE A 26 -3.65 -17.97 7.26
CA PHE A 26 -3.77 -17.84 5.82
C PHE A 26 -4.93 -18.71 5.31
N ALA A 27 -5.79 -18.11 4.48
CA ALA A 27 -6.91 -18.84 3.89
C ALA A 27 -6.40 -19.92 2.91
N PRO A 28 -6.70 -21.21 3.15
CA PRO A 28 -6.19 -22.30 2.31
C PRO A 28 -6.76 -22.28 0.89
N TYR A 29 -7.88 -21.61 0.70
CA TYR A 29 -8.55 -21.44 -0.59
C TYR A 29 -8.15 -20.15 -1.34
N ASN A 30 -7.17 -19.38 -0.85
CA ASN A 30 -6.72 -18.17 -1.52
C ASN A 30 -6.17 -18.49 -2.91
N PRO A 31 -6.75 -17.96 -4.02
CA PRO A 31 -6.38 -18.36 -5.37
C PRO A 31 -5.09 -17.69 -5.87
N ARG A 32 -4.55 -16.72 -5.13
CA ARG A 32 -3.34 -15.99 -5.56
C ARG A 32 -2.09 -16.84 -5.42
N LYS A 33 -1.34 -16.93 -6.53
CA LYS A 33 -0.05 -17.61 -6.57
C LYS A 33 1.00 -16.90 -5.73
N GLU A 34 1.98 -17.66 -5.25
CA GLU A 34 3.19 -17.11 -4.67
C GLU A 34 3.98 -16.34 -5.74
N ASP A 35 4.48 -15.16 -5.35
CA ASP A 35 5.29 -14.32 -6.20
C ASP A 35 6.33 -13.60 -5.33
N PRO A 36 7.60 -14.07 -5.36
CA PRO A 36 8.69 -13.49 -4.59
C PRO A 36 8.98 -12.03 -4.95
N GLU A 37 8.77 -11.62 -6.20
CA GLU A 37 9.01 -10.24 -6.61
C GLU A 37 8.00 -9.28 -5.99
N VAL A 38 6.75 -9.71 -5.83
CA VAL A 38 5.74 -8.92 -5.11
C VAL A 38 6.16 -8.73 -3.64
N ILE A 39 6.64 -9.78 -2.98
CA ILE A 39 7.14 -9.70 -1.60
C ILE A 39 8.33 -8.73 -1.50
N LYS A 40 9.27 -8.80 -2.44
CA LYS A 40 10.43 -7.90 -2.50
C LYS A 40 10.01 -6.44 -2.66
N LYS A 41 9.10 -6.15 -3.58
CA LYS A 41 8.51 -4.81 -3.78
C LYS A 41 7.82 -4.30 -2.50
N LEU A 42 6.97 -5.13 -1.88
CA LEU A 42 6.28 -4.79 -0.63
C LEU A 42 7.27 -4.55 0.51
N LYS A 43 8.31 -5.38 0.65
CA LYS A 43 9.36 -5.21 1.67
C LYS A 43 10.08 -3.88 1.52
N LYS A 44 10.45 -3.49 0.28
CA LYS A 44 11.05 -2.19 -0.01
C LYS A 44 10.08 -1.06 0.37
N ASN A 45 8.83 -1.13 -0.07
CA ASN A 45 7.80 -0.13 0.23
C ASN A 45 7.57 0.04 1.74
N PHE A 46 7.43 -1.07 2.49
CA PHE A 46 7.21 -1.01 3.94
C PHE A 46 8.41 -0.42 4.70
N LYS A 47 9.64 -0.63 4.23
CA LYS A 47 10.82 0.02 4.81
C LYS A 47 10.88 1.52 4.55
N THR A 48 10.38 1.96 3.38
CA THR A 48 10.47 3.36 2.96
C THR A 48 9.30 4.19 3.47
N VAL A 49 8.08 3.67 3.35
CA VAL A 49 6.83 4.40 3.62
C VAL A 49 6.15 3.91 4.91
N GLY A 50 6.39 2.67 5.29
CA GLY A 50 5.71 2.01 6.40
C GLY A 50 4.49 1.19 5.95
N TYR A 51 3.88 0.49 6.89
CA TYR A 51 2.65 -0.26 6.66
C TYR A 51 1.43 0.66 6.69
N LEU A 52 0.76 0.82 5.55
CA LEU A 52 -0.38 1.72 5.39
C LEU A 52 -1.75 1.03 5.55
N GLY A 53 -1.78 -0.27 5.86
CA GLY A 53 -3.04 -1.00 6.03
C GLY A 53 -3.38 -1.93 4.86
N GLY A 54 -4.67 -2.28 4.74
CA GLY A 54 -5.18 -3.15 3.67
C GLY A 54 -5.09 -4.65 3.98
N ILE A 55 -5.13 -5.01 5.27
CA ILE A 55 -5.32 -6.38 5.73
C ILE A 55 -6.74 -6.50 6.27
N VAL A 56 -7.51 -7.42 5.73
CA VAL A 56 -8.87 -7.74 6.19
C VAL A 56 -8.87 -9.14 6.79
N TRP A 57 -9.30 -9.24 8.03
CA TRP A 57 -9.29 -10.46 8.82
C TRP A 57 -10.71 -10.80 9.30
N ASN A 58 -11.13 -12.03 9.07
CA ASN A 58 -12.41 -12.51 9.57
C ASN A 58 -12.24 -13.11 10.96
N GLN A 59 -12.80 -12.45 11.97
CA GLN A 59 -12.66 -12.89 13.36
C GLN A 59 -13.40 -14.19 13.68
N LEU A 60 -14.39 -14.61 12.87
CA LEU A 60 -15.12 -15.86 13.08
C LEU A 60 -14.29 -17.09 12.66
N SER A 61 -13.54 -16.98 11.57
CA SER A 61 -12.73 -18.08 11.04
C SER A 61 -11.25 -17.97 11.37
N SER A 62 -10.81 -16.79 11.81
CA SER A 62 -9.41 -16.38 11.93
C SER A 62 -8.64 -16.35 10.61
N TYR A 63 -9.31 -16.43 9.46
CA TYR A 63 -8.69 -16.37 8.15
C TYR A 63 -8.55 -14.94 7.62
N LEU A 64 -7.52 -14.76 6.78
CA LEU A 64 -7.38 -13.56 5.98
C LEU A 64 -8.38 -13.57 4.82
N VAL A 65 -9.17 -12.52 4.72
CA VAL A 65 -10.00 -12.23 3.54
C VAL A 65 -9.14 -11.52 2.48
N SER A 66 -8.26 -10.61 2.90
CA SER A 66 -7.33 -9.90 2.03
C SER A 66 -6.02 -9.58 2.75
N GLY A 67 -4.96 -9.30 1.98
CA GLY A 67 -3.68 -8.86 2.54
C GLY A 67 -2.66 -9.97 2.79
N HIS A 68 -2.84 -11.18 2.26
CA HIS A 68 -1.93 -12.32 2.42
C HIS A 68 -0.46 -11.95 2.17
N LYS A 69 -0.15 -11.30 1.04
CA LYS A 69 1.22 -10.87 0.73
C LYS A 69 1.77 -9.82 1.69
N ARG A 70 0.90 -8.96 2.23
CA ARG A 70 1.29 -7.96 3.25
C ARG A 70 1.68 -8.65 4.56
N VAL A 71 0.89 -9.63 5.01
CA VAL A 71 1.23 -10.41 6.22
C VAL A 71 2.52 -11.19 6.01
N GLN A 72 2.69 -11.91 4.89
CA GLN A 72 3.94 -12.60 4.56
C GLN A 72 5.15 -11.66 4.57
N THR A 73 5.00 -10.45 4.05
CA THR A 73 6.08 -9.45 4.05
C THR A 73 6.41 -8.98 5.47
N LEU A 74 5.40 -8.75 6.30
CA LEU A 74 5.57 -8.37 7.70
C LEU A 74 6.19 -9.50 8.52
N ASP A 75 5.83 -10.76 8.26
CA ASP A 75 6.44 -11.93 8.88
C ASP A 75 7.97 -11.96 8.61
N ILE A 76 8.38 -11.70 7.37
CA ILE A 76 9.79 -11.61 6.99
C ILE A 76 10.50 -10.44 7.68
N ILE A 77 9.84 -9.27 7.76
CA ILE A 77 10.43 -8.08 8.38
C ILE A 77 10.62 -8.27 9.90
N ASN A 78 9.65 -8.90 10.56
CA ASN A 78 9.67 -9.13 12.00
C ASN A 78 10.34 -10.47 12.39
N ASN A 79 10.86 -11.23 11.41
CA ASN A 79 11.43 -12.56 11.62
C ASN A 79 10.49 -13.51 12.36
N TYR A 80 9.18 -13.45 12.02
CA TYR A 80 8.16 -14.28 12.66
C TYR A 80 8.36 -15.75 12.30
N ASP A 81 8.54 -16.57 13.32
CA ASP A 81 8.74 -18.03 13.22
C ASP A 81 7.65 -18.87 13.92
N GLY A 82 6.60 -18.20 14.42
CA GLY A 82 5.49 -18.84 15.13
C GLY A 82 5.69 -18.96 16.63
N THR A 83 6.83 -18.49 17.16
CA THR A 83 7.07 -18.48 18.61
C THR A 83 6.48 -17.22 19.27
N PRO A 84 6.19 -17.26 20.58
CA PRO A 84 5.67 -16.09 21.30
C PRO A 84 6.65 -14.90 21.32
N GLU A 85 7.96 -15.16 21.20
CA GLU A 85 9.03 -14.16 21.22
C GLU A 85 9.04 -13.30 19.94
N THR A 86 8.59 -13.88 18.84
CA THR A 86 8.51 -13.22 17.54
C THR A 86 7.10 -12.75 17.17
N ASP A 87 6.12 -12.97 18.06
CA ASP A 87 4.71 -12.65 17.85
C ASP A 87 4.47 -11.14 17.96
N TYR A 88 4.38 -10.48 16.83
CA TYR A 88 4.21 -9.03 16.74
C TYR A 88 2.74 -8.60 16.65
N GLU A 89 2.48 -7.35 16.98
CA GLU A 89 1.17 -6.72 16.83
C GLU A 89 0.97 -6.16 15.43
N ILE A 90 -0.24 -6.33 14.90
CA ILE A 90 -0.60 -5.90 13.56
C ILE A 90 -1.99 -5.27 13.55
N LYS A 91 -2.10 -4.14 12.84
CA LYS A 91 -3.35 -3.45 12.62
C LYS A 91 -4.10 -4.07 11.44
N VAL A 92 -5.34 -4.48 11.67
CA VAL A 92 -6.20 -5.11 10.65
C VAL A 92 -7.60 -4.53 10.66
N GLU A 93 -8.31 -4.69 9.57
CA GLU A 93 -9.75 -4.47 9.49
C GLU A 93 -10.48 -5.78 9.83
N ALA A 94 -11.12 -5.82 11.00
CA ALA A 94 -11.86 -6.98 11.47
C ALA A 94 -13.27 -7.00 10.87
N VAL A 95 -13.68 -8.17 10.40
CA VAL A 95 -15.00 -8.43 9.84
C VAL A 95 -15.58 -9.72 10.43
N GLU A 96 -16.91 -9.85 10.36
CA GLU A 96 -17.64 -11.07 10.70
C GLU A 96 -18.40 -11.55 9.46
N LEU A 97 -17.85 -12.57 8.80
CA LEU A 97 -18.38 -13.14 7.58
C LEU A 97 -18.59 -14.63 7.75
N ASP A 98 -19.73 -15.15 7.25
CA ASP A 98 -19.91 -16.58 7.09
C ASP A 98 -18.94 -17.14 6.01
N ASP A 99 -18.76 -18.47 5.99
CA ASP A 99 -17.81 -19.16 5.13
C ASP A 99 -18.00 -18.87 3.63
N LYS A 100 -19.25 -18.76 3.17
CA LYS A 100 -19.56 -18.45 1.77
C LYS A 100 -19.16 -17.01 1.44
N THR A 101 -19.62 -16.08 2.24
CA THR A 101 -19.35 -14.64 2.06
C THR A 101 -17.85 -14.34 2.18
N GLU A 102 -17.15 -15.00 3.09
CA GLU A 102 -15.68 -14.87 3.24
C GLU A 102 -14.97 -15.24 1.92
N ARG A 103 -15.31 -16.36 1.31
CA ARG A 103 -14.72 -16.81 0.03
C ARG A 103 -15.09 -15.87 -1.13
N GLU A 104 -16.34 -15.45 -1.18
CA GLU A 104 -16.80 -14.48 -2.19
C GLU A 104 -16.02 -13.16 -2.07
N GLN A 105 -15.81 -12.65 -0.85
CA GLN A 105 -15.05 -11.42 -0.62
C GLN A 105 -13.55 -11.60 -0.89
N ASN A 106 -12.97 -12.75 -0.60
CA ASN A 106 -11.59 -13.05 -0.97
C ASN A 106 -11.37 -12.94 -2.49
N ILE A 107 -12.31 -13.44 -3.30
CA ILE A 107 -12.26 -13.31 -4.76
C ILE A 107 -12.55 -11.86 -5.18
N PHE A 108 -13.59 -11.24 -4.64
CA PHE A 108 -14.01 -9.88 -5.00
C PHE A 108 -12.88 -8.86 -4.83
N MET A 109 -12.19 -8.88 -3.67
CA MET A 109 -11.07 -7.98 -3.38
C MET A 109 -9.84 -8.20 -4.26
N ASN A 110 -9.82 -9.28 -5.03
CA ASN A 110 -8.74 -9.62 -5.95
C ASN A 110 -9.19 -9.65 -7.43
N SER A 111 -10.46 -9.37 -7.69
CA SER A 111 -11.03 -9.41 -9.03
C SER A 111 -10.64 -8.16 -9.83
N PRO A 112 -10.03 -8.31 -11.02
CA PRO A 112 -9.73 -7.18 -11.89
C PRO A 112 -10.98 -6.36 -12.23
N SER A 113 -12.13 -7.01 -12.42
CA SER A 113 -13.41 -6.36 -12.72
C SER A 113 -13.92 -5.45 -11.60
N ALA A 114 -13.52 -5.71 -10.34
CA ALA A 114 -13.90 -4.92 -9.18
C ALA A 114 -12.88 -3.81 -8.85
N MET A 115 -11.64 -3.93 -9.34
CA MET A 115 -10.58 -2.96 -9.07
C MET A 115 -10.61 -1.73 -9.99
N GLY A 116 -11.30 -1.84 -11.15
CA GLY A 116 -11.31 -0.80 -12.18
C GLY A 116 -10.00 -0.76 -12.98
N GLU A 117 -9.94 0.19 -13.89
CA GLU A 117 -8.78 0.41 -14.79
C GLU A 117 -8.18 1.78 -14.53
N PHE A 118 -6.90 1.93 -14.85
CA PHE A 118 -6.25 3.23 -14.81
C PHE A 118 -6.71 4.11 -15.97
N ASP A 119 -6.94 5.39 -15.67
CA ASP A 119 -7.12 6.43 -16.68
C ASP A 119 -5.75 6.68 -17.35
N MET A 120 -5.62 6.27 -18.59
CA MET A 120 -4.35 6.28 -19.33
C MET A 120 -3.79 7.68 -19.52
N GLU A 121 -4.64 8.69 -19.71
CA GLU A 121 -4.17 10.07 -19.84
C GLU A 121 -3.61 10.61 -18.52
N LYS A 122 -4.22 10.28 -17.41
CA LYS A 122 -3.71 10.67 -16.10
C LYS A 122 -2.41 9.94 -15.74
N ILE A 123 -2.30 8.65 -16.08
CA ILE A 123 -1.06 7.88 -15.84
C ILE A 123 0.11 8.49 -16.62
N LYS A 124 -0.08 8.86 -17.89
CA LYS A 124 0.97 9.49 -18.72
C LYS A 124 1.48 10.80 -18.15
N VAL A 125 0.62 11.56 -17.48
CA VAL A 125 1.01 12.81 -16.82
C VAL A 125 1.67 12.55 -15.46
N LEU A 126 1.15 11.60 -14.67
CA LEU A 126 1.61 11.38 -13.30
C LEU A 126 2.95 10.64 -13.23
N VAL A 127 3.15 9.62 -14.07
CA VAL A 127 4.32 8.74 -13.97
C VAL A 127 5.65 9.47 -14.16
N PRO A 128 5.81 10.45 -15.09
CA PRO A 128 7.05 11.22 -15.22
C PRO A 128 7.41 12.04 -13.95
N GLU A 129 6.46 12.30 -13.07
CA GLU A 129 6.66 13.09 -11.84
C GLU A 129 7.04 12.24 -10.62
N ILE A 130 7.05 10.90 -10.77
CA ILE A 130 7.28 9.97 -9.66
C ILE A 130 8.34 8.91 -10.01
N ASP A 131 8.87 8.26 -9.01
CA ASP A 131 9.62 7.01 -9.20
C ASP A 131 8.63 5.87 -9.44
N TYR A 132 8.50 5.43 -10.70
CA TYR A 132 7.57 4.38 -11.09
C TYR A 132 7.91 3.03 -10.41
N LYS A 133 9.20 2.74 -10.13
CA LYS A 133 9.62 1.53 -9.42
C LYS A 133 9.18 1.58 -7.95
N ALA A 134 9.27 2.76 -7.31
CA ALA A 134 8.74 2.96 -5.95
C ALA A 134 7.21 2.87 -5.91
N ALA A 135 6.52 3.27 -6.98
CA ALA A 135 5.09 3.07 -7.16
C ALA A 135 4.69 1.61 -7.43
N GLY A 136 5.66 0.70 -7.55
CA GLY A 136 5.44 -0.73 -7.79
C GLY A 136 5.27 -1.10 -9.25
N LEU A 137 5.39 -0.15 -10.17
CA LEU A 137 5.28 -0.39 -11.61
C LEU A 137 6.56 -1.05 -12.15
N SER A 138 6.42 -1.76 -13.26
CA SER A 138 7.51 -2.39 -14.00
C SER A 138 7.73 -1.67 -15.34
N GLU A 139 8.84 -1.96 -16.00
CA GLU A 139 9.10 -1.48 -17.38
C GLU A 139 8.04 -1.99 -18.36
N ALA A 140 7.52 -3.20 -18.14
CA ALA A 140 6.42 -3.72 -18.94
C ALA A 140 5.14 -2.88 -18.78
N ASP A 141 4.85 -2.41 -17.55
CA ASP A 141 3.73 -1.50 -17.32
C ASP A 141 3.95 -0.17 -18.04
N MET A 142 5.19 0.35 -18.03
CA MET A 142 5.53 1.58 -18.76
C MET A 142 5.30 1.44 -20.26
N ASN A 143 5.71 0.31 -20.85
CA ASN A 143 5.47 0.01 -22.25
C ASN A 143 3.97 -0.08 -22.57
N ILE A 144 3.19 -0.72 -21.72
CA ILE A 144 1.72 -0.79 -21.86
C ILE A 144 1.10 0.62 -21.82
N TYR A 145 1.61 1.49 -20.96
CA TYR A 145 1.14 2.87 -20.84
C TYR A 145 1.67 3.80 -21.95
N GLY A 146 2.55 3.29 -22.84
CA GLY A 146 3.16 4.07 -23.91
C GLY A 146 4.12 5.15 -23.42
N ILE A 147 4.71 4.93 -22.22
CA ILE A 147 5.70 5.81 -21.62
C ILE A 147 7.08 5.27 -21.94
N SER A 148 7.86 6.03 -22.72
CA SER A 148 9.25 5.68 -22.99
C SER A 148 10.07 5.91 -21.73
N VAL A 149 10.59 4.83 -21.15
CA VAL A 149 11.58 4.91 -20.08
C VAL A 149 12.91 5.21 -20.77
N MET A 150 13.34 6.48 -20.77
CA MET A 150 14.74 6.78 -21.10
C MET A 150 15.59 6.10 -20.03
N GLN A 151 16.35 5.11 -20.48
CA GLN A 151 17.30 4.39 -19.64
C GLN A 151 18.42 5.36 -19.22
N ASP A 152 18.32 5.89 -18.01
CA ASP A 152 19.51 6.30 -17.29
C ASP A 152 20.20 5.03 -16.77
N GLU A 153 20.86 4.32 -17.69
CA GLU A 153 21.57 3.05 -17.42
C GLU A 153 22.78 3.20 -16.47
N ILE A 154 23.06 4.39 -15.96
CA ILE A 154 24.28 4.65 -15.17
C ILE A 154 24.02 4.64 -13.65
N SER A 155 22.77 4.75 -13.19
CA SER A 155 22.51 4.87 -11.72
C SER A 155 22.08 3.58 -11.03
N SER A 156 21.68 2.53 -11.74
CA SER A 156 21.17 1.32 -11.09
C SER A 156 22.25 0.34 -10.63
N GLU A 157 23.42 0.31 -11.27
CA GLU A 157 24.51 -0.58 -10.85
C GLU A 157 25.34 -0.05 -9.66
N LEU A 158 25.29 1.28 -9.39
CA LEU A 158 25.98 1.86 -8.23
C LEU A 158 25.17 1.79 -6.93
N SER A 159 23.83 1.69 -7.00
CA SER A 159 22.99 1.69 -5.78
C SER A 159 22.93 0.33 -5.08
N ASP A 160 23.21 -0.75 -5.78
CA ASP A 160 23.22 -2.10 -5.18
C ASP A 160 24.52 -2.40 -4.41
N THR A 161 25.55 -1.57 -4.53
CA THR A 161 26.88 -1.80 -3.94
C THR A 161 27.21 -0.89 -2.74
N LEU A 162 26.45 0.18 -2.53
CA LEU A 162 26.68 1.12 -1.43
C LEU A 162 25.46 1.17 -0.51
N GLY A 163 25.52 0.35 0.55
CA GLY A 163 24.60 0.46 1.67
C GLY A 163 24.91 1.69 2.51
N ASP A 164 24.16 2.77 2.33
CA ASP A 164 24.13 3.83 3.32
C ASP A 164 22.75 4.49 3.40
N PHE A 165 22.17 4.37 4.57
CA PHE A 165 20.81 4.78 4.92
C PHE A 165 20.63 6.30 5.03
N GLU A 166 21.67 7.10 5.01
CA GLU A 166 21.58 8.56 5.20
C GLU A 166 21.22 9.33 3.93
N GLU A 167 21.46 8.78 2.75
CA GLU A 167 21.24 9.50 1.50
C GLU A 167 19.78 9.47 1.01
N ILE A 168 18.97 8.56 1.55
CA ILE A 168 17.54 8.42 1.18
C ILE A 168 16.64 9.47 1.87
N GLN A 169 17.06 10.06 2.99
CA GLN A 169 16.25 11.04 3.72
C GLN A 169 16.27 12.45 3.09
N ARG A 170 17.37 12.85 2.47
CA ARG A 170 17.50 14.19 1.87
C ARG A 170 16.48 14.48 0.75
N PRO A 171 16.23 13.58 -0.23
CA PRO A 171 15.25 13.84 -1.26
C PRO A 171 13.82 13.97 -0.73
N PHE A 172 13.48 13.28 0.36
CA PHE A 172 12.16 13.36 0.97
C PHE A 172 11.91 14.71 1.66
N GLU A 173 12.87 15.22 2.40
CA GLU A 173 12.76 16.52 3.07
C GLU A 173 12.79 17.69 2.07
N GLU A 174 13.58 17.58 0.99
CA GLU A 174 13.58 18.54 -0.11
C GLU A 174 12.24 18.57 -0.84
N ARG A 175 11.64 17.41 -1.13
CA ARG A 175 10.31 17.30 -1.73
C ARG A 175 9.21 17.85 -0.81
N LYS A 176 9.31 17.59 0.48
CA LYS A 176 8.38 18.12 1.49
C LYS A 176 8.46 19.64 1.58
N ALA A 177 9.65 20.21 1.48
CA ALA A 177 9.87 21.65 1.42
C ALA A 177 9.26 22.25 0.14
N ALA A 178 9.52 21.65 -1.03
CA ALA A 178 8.98 22.10 -2.32
C ALA A 178 7.44 22.02 -2.38
N VAL A 179 6.83 20.96 -1.83
CA VAL A 179 5.36 20.85 -1.74
C VAL A 179 4.77 21.91 -0.81
N LYS A 180 5.46 22.23 0.27
CA LYS A 180 5.04 23.30 1.20
C LYS A 180 5.09 24.66 0.50
N GLU A 181 6.16 24.93 -0.22
CA GLU A 181 6.34 26.18 -0.98
C GLU A 181 5.31 26.33 -2.10
N MET A 182 5.04 25.26 -2.83
CA MET A 182 3.99 25.24 -3.88
C MET A 182 2.59 25.50 -3.29
N LYS A 183 2.25 24.93 -2.14
CA LYS A 183 0.99 25.21 -1.45
C LYS A 183 0.86 26.66 -1.01
N GLU A 184 1.94 27.26 -0.55
CA GLU A 184 1.97 28.66 -0.16
C GLU A 184 1.78 29.59 -1.38
N GLN A 185 2.43 29.28 -2.52
CA GLN A 185 2.27 30.02 -3.77
C GLN A 185 0.84 29.94 -4.33
N ILE A 186 0.22 28.75 -4.28
CA ILE A 186 -1.18 28.57 -4.70
C ILE A 186 -2.11 29.39 -3.82
N ARG A 187 -1.86 29.45 -2.51
CA ARG A 187 -2.65 30.22 -1.57
C ARG A 187 -2.52 31.73 -1.85
N GLN A 188 -1.31 32.24 -2.07
CA GLN A 188 -1.06 33.64 -2.41
C GLN A 188 -1.70 34.05 -3.73
N GLN A 189 -1.67 33.15 -4.75
CA GLN A 189 -2.34 33.39 -6.03
C GLN A 189 -3.87 33.40 -5.89
N ALA A 190 -4.42 32.59 -5.00
CA ALA A 190 -5.86 32.58 -4.74
C ALA A 190 -6.33 33.84 -4.01
N GLU A 191 -5.52 34.36 -3.06
CA GLU A 191 -5.79 35.60 -2.34
C GLU A 191 -5.71 36.81 -3.27
N GLN A 192 -4.73 36.87 -4.20
CA GLN A 192 -4.61 37.94 -5.20
C GLN A 192 -5.71 37.96 -6.28
N LYS A 193 -6.42 36.88 -6.48
CA LYS A 193 -7.56 36.80 -7.43
C LYS A 193 -8.91 37.14 -6.75
N ALA A 194 -8.92 37.29 -5.44
CA ALA A 194 -10.11 37.58 -4.66
C ALA A 194 -10.22 39.07 -4.26
N GLU A 195 -9.19 39.89 -4.54
CA GLU A 195 -9.19 41.34 -4.53
C GLU A 195 -9.51 41.90 -5.94
#